data_7f76ba97561bd9d5284c8aebd638a63f
#
_entry.id   7f76ba97561bd9d5284c8aebd638a63f
#
_cell.length_a   1.000
_cell.length_b   1.000
_cell.length_c   1.000
_cell.angle_alpha   90.00
_cell.angle_beta   90.00
_cell.angle_gamma   90.00
#
_symmetry.space_group_name_H-M   'P 1'
#
loop_
_entity.id
_entity.type
_entity.pdbx_description
1 polymer ?
#
loop_
_entity_poly.entity_id
_entity_poly.type
_entity_poly.pdbx_seq_one_letter_code
_entity_poly.pdbx_strand_id
1 'polypeptide(L)'
;MNKKIYDGYTYVDGGVCAAKGFTANGLNCGLNPDKNKNDLGMVFSEVPCVAAGVYTQNKVKGAPVTVTKEHLKKSGNKAQAVIVNSKNANTCNADGIEKAEKISQLAADALGIDVNLVINASTGVIGQIIPIEPFEEHMKELADGLSADGNDKAANAIMTTDTVDKQVAVRFDIDGVTCTLGGMAKGSGMIHPNMATTLNFITSDIAI
;
A
#
# COMPACT_ATOMS: atom_id res chain seq x y z
N MET A 1 10.10 15.44 12.68
CA MET A 1 9.50 14.82 13.89
C MET A 1 10.63 14.47 14.85
N ASN A 2 10.56 14.87 16.15
CA ASN A 2 11.54 14.41 17.13
C ASN A 2 11.27 12.93 17.41
N LYS A 3 12.13 12.07 16.91
CA LYS A 3 12.07 10.62 17.16
C LYS A 3 12.36 10.39 18.65
N LYS A 4 11.44 9.78 19.38
CA LYS A 4 11.72 9.37 20.77
C LYS A 4 12.76 8.26 20.76
N ILE A 5 13.76 8.37 21.61
CA ILE A 5 14.76 7.33 21.81
C ILE A 5 14.21 6.36 22.85
N TYR A 6 14.15 5.08 22.51
CA TYR A 6 13.78 4.00 23.41
C TYR A 6 14.91 2.97 23.41
N ASP A 7 15.10 2.29 24.53
CA ASP A 7 16.04 1.17 24.56
C ASP A 7 15.53 -0.02 23.72
N GLY A 8 16.41 -0.69 23.04
CA GLY A 8 16.13 -1.93 22.33
C GLY A 8 15.87 -1.79 20.83
N TYR A 9 15.80 -0.57 20.26
CA TYR A 9 15.77 -0.40 18.82
C TYR A 9 16.39 0.92 18.33
N THR A 10 16.76 0.95 17.06
CA THR A 10 17.28 2.13 16.37
C THR A 10 16.39 2.51 15.19
N TYR A 11 16.23 3.81 14.94
CA TYR A 11 15.60 4.30 13.72
C TYR A 11 16.56 4.14 12.55
N VAL A 12 16.01 3.66 11.42
CA VAL A 12 16.73 3.56 10.15
C VAL A 12 15.91 4.25 9.05
N ASP A 13 16.53 4.55 7.93
CA ASP A 13 15.85 5.09 6.75
C ASP A 13 15.29 3.95 5.89
N GLY A 14 14.48 4.29 4.86
CA GLY A 14 13.96 3.34 3.88
C GLY A 14 12.47 3.01 4.02
N GLY A 15 11.76 3.51 5.07
CA GLY A 15 10.32 3.29 5.19
C GLY A 15 9.92 1.84 4.98
N VAL A 16 8.95 1.56 4.09
CA VAL A 16 8.49 0.19 3.75
C VAL A 16 9.55 -0.67 3.07
N CYS A 17 10.62 -0.09 2.53
CA CYS A 17 11.73 -0.81 1.91
C CYS A 17 12.86 -1.15 2.89
N ALA A 18 12.79 -0.69 4.14
CA ALA A 18 13.85 -0.93 5.12
C ALA A 18 13.97 -2.42 5.52
N ALA A 19 12.86 -3.14 5.54
CA ALA A 19 12.83 -4.58 5.76
C ALA A 19 13.40 -5.31 4.54
N LYS A 20 14.24 -6.32 4.78
CA LYS A 20 14.92 -7.08 3.72
C LYS A 20 13.92 -7.76 2.79
N GLY A 21 14.17 -7.69 1.47
CA GLY A 21 13.35 -8.32 0.45
C GLY A 21 12.14 -7.50 0.01
N PHE A 22 11.99 -6.25 0.49
CA PHE A 22 10.93 -5.36 0.07
C PHE A 22 11.45 -4.26 -0.87
N THR A 23 10.70 -4.03 -1.93
CA THR A 23 10.89 -2.94 -2.89
C THR A 23 9.60 -2.14 -3.03
N ALA A 24 9.70 -0.91 -3.48
CA ALA A 24 8.53 -0.08 -3.73
C ALA A 24 8.74 0.84 -4.94
N ASN A 25 7.65 1.39 -5.44
CA ASN A 25 7.63 2.44 -6.45
C ASN A 25 6.34 3.25 -6.34
N GLY A 26 6.34 4.42 -6.97
CA GLY A 26 5.16 5.27 -7.13
C GLY A 26 5.33 6.19 -8.32
N LEU A 27 4.24 6.42 -9.03
CA LEU A 27 4.19 7.30 -10.20
C LEU A 27 2.85 8.03 -10.30
N ASN A 28 2.77 8.99 -11.21
CA ASN A 28 1.51 9.61 -11.59
C ASN A 28 0.93 8.86 -12.79
N CYS A 29 -0.14 8.11 -12.59
CA CYS A 29 -0.85 7.43 -13.68
C CYS A 29 -1.95 8.28 -14.32
N GLY A 30 -2.18 9.50 -13.85
CA GLY A 30 -3.17 10.42 -14.42
C GLY A 30 -4.46 10.57 -13.61
N LEU A 31 -4.61 9.90 -12.47
CA LEU A 31 -5.71 10.14 -11.54
C LEU A 31 -5.57 11.52 -10.88
N ASN A 32 -4.32 11.96 -10.64
CA ASN A 32 -4.02 13.29 -10.16
C ASN A 32 -3.71 14.22 -11.34
N PRO A 33 -4.43 15.34 -11.49
CA PRO A 33 -4.14 16.30 -12.56
C PRO A 33 -2.78 17.00 -12.39
N ASP A 34 -2.25 17.09 -11.17
CA ASP A 34 -0.90 17.57 -10.91
C ASP A 34 0.12 16.47 -11.22
N LYS A 35 0.77 16.59 -12.36
CA LYS A 35 1.75 15.62 -12.87
C LYS A 35 2.99 15.45 -11.98
N ASN A 36 3.23 16.36 -11.05
CA ASN A 36 4.33 16.26 -10.09
C ASN A 36 3.97 15.44 -8.84
N LYS A 37 2.72 14.98 -8.73
CA LYS A 37 2.24 14.18 -7.60
C LYS A 37 1.93 12.78 -8.03
N ASN A 38 2.56 11.82 -7.38
CA ASN A 38 2.24 10.42 -7.56
C ASN A 38 0.81 10.12 -7.07
N ASP A 39 0.15 9.19 -7.73
CA ASP A 39 -1.23 8.78 -7.40
C ASP A 39 -1.43 7.26 -7.49
N LEU A 40 -0.42 6.53 -7.94
CA LEU A 40 -0.39 5.08 -7.97
C LEU A 40 0.93 4.59 -7.34
N GLY A 41 0.82 3.73 -6.34
CA GLY A 41 1.94 3.18 -5.59
C GLY A 41 1.90 1.67 -5.50
N MET A 42 3.08 1.06 -5.41
CA MET A 42 3.26 -0.37 -5.25
C MET A 42 4.33 -0.65 -4.20
N VAL A 43 4.07 -1.66 -3.35
CA VAL A 43 5.08 -2.30 -2.51
C VAL A 43 5.11 -3.77 -2.88
N PHE A 44 6.29 -4.34 -3.03
CA PHE A 44 6.47 -5.73 -3.45
C PHE A 44 7.47 -6.45 -2.55
N SER A 45 7.18 -7.70 -2.25
CA SER A 45 8.10 -8.62 -1.57
C SER A 45 8.63 -9.66 -2.54
N GLU A 46 9.90 -9.98 -2.46
CA GLU A 46 10.55 -11.03 -3.26
C GLU A 46 9.93 -12.41 -3.04
N VAL A 47 9.32 -12.63 -1.87
CA VAL A 47 8.67 -13.89 -1.49
C VAL A 47 7.27 -13.64 -0.91
N PRO A 48 6.33 -14.59 -1.02
CA PRO A 48 5.05 -14.49 -0.33
C PRO A 48 5.22 -14.41 1.19
N CYS A 49 4.71 -13.34 1.80
CA CYS A 49 4.78 -13.08 3.24
C CYS A 49 3.47 -13.44 3.93
N VAL A 50 3.53 -13.81 5.20
CA VAL A 50 2.34 -13.83 6.06
C VAL A 50 1.80 -12.40 6.16
N ALA A 51 0.50 -12.25 5.97
CA ALA A 51 -0.15 -10.95 5.97
C ALA A 51 -1.38 -10.92 6.87
N ALA A 52 -1.57 -9.81 7.56
CA ALA A 52 -2.74 -9.53 8.37
C ALA A 52 -3.22 -8.09 8.12
N GLY A 53 -4.52 -7.88 8.22
CA GLY A 53 -5.12 -6.56 8.02
C GLY A 53 -6.20 -6.25 9.03
N VAL A 54 -6.26 -4.98 9.45
CA VAL A 54 -7.37 -4.41 10.20
C VAL A 54 -8.13 -3.43 9.32
N TYR A 55 -9.43 -3.41 9.44
CA TYR A 55 -10.29 -2.71 8.50
C TYR A 55 -11.39 -1.94 9.23
N THR A 56 -11.96 -0.95 8.54
CA THR A 56 -13.11 -0.20 9.05
C THR A 56 -14.28 -1.13 9.42
N GLN A 57 -14.99 -0.79 10.48
CA GLN A 57 -16.26 -1.42 10.89
C GLN A 57 -17.47 -0.81 10.18
N ASN A 58 -17.28 0.25 9.38
CA ASN A 58 -18.36 0.86 8.63
C ASN A 58 -18.99 -0.16 7.68
N LYS A 59 -20.33 -0.18 7.62
CA LYS A 59 -21.07 -1.03 6.67
C LYS A 59 -20.84 -0.59 5.23
N VAL A 60 -20.71 0.71 4.99
CA VAL A 60 -20.32 1.29 3.70
C VAL A 60 -18.80 1.39 3.67
N LYS A 61 -18.16 0.48 2.97
CA LYS A 61 -16.70 0.39 2.83
C LYS A 61 -16.28 0.36 1.37
N GLY A 62 -15.06 0.76 1.10
CA GLY A 62 -14.50 0.71 -0.25
C GLY A 62 -14.41 -0.73 -0.78
N ALA A 63 -14.63 -0.88 -2.07
CA ALA A 63 -14.50 -2.17 -2.76
C ALA A 63 -13.13 -2.84 -2.55
N PRO A 64 -12.00 -2.11 -2.53
CA PRO A 64 -10.69 -2.70 -2.23
C PRO A 64 -10.62 -3.46 -0.92
N VAL A 65 -11.35 -3.01 0.11
CA VAL A 65 -11.40 -3.73 1.41
C VAL A 65 -12.04 -5.11 1.26
N THR A 66 -13.09 -5.23 0.44
CA THR A 66 -13.75 -6.51 0.18
C THR A 66 -12.83 -7.44 -0.60
N VAL A 67 -12.26 -6.96 -1.69
CA VAL A 67 -11.33 -7.72 -2.54
C VAL A 67 -10.11 -8.20 -1.74
N THR A 68 -9.46 -7.30 -1.00
CA THR A 68 -8.31 -7.66 -0.15
C THR A 68 -8.63 -8.75 0.86
N LYS A 69 -9.79 -8.70 1.52
CA LYS A 69 -10.22 -9.75 2.46
C LYS A 69 -10.41 -11.10 1.79
N GLU A 70 -10.97 -11.11 0.59
CA GLU A 70 -11.16 -12.34 -0.18
C GLU A 70 -9.82 -12.92 -0.66
N HIS A 71 -8.92 -12.07 -1.15
CA HIS A 71 -7.58 -12.49 -1.56
C HIS A 71 -6.81 -13.11 -0.38
N LEU A 72 -6.76 -12.43 0.76
CA LEU A 72 -6.10 -12.98 1.95
C LEU A 72 -6.71 -14.30 2.41
N LYS A 73 -8.04 -14.45 2.33
CA LYS A 73 -8.70 -15.73 2.63
C LYS A 73 -8.31 -16.84 1.65
N LYS A 74 -8.29 -16.54 0.34
CA LYS A 74 -7.94 -17.52 -0.70
C LYS A 74 -6.46 -17.90 -0.68
N SER A 75 -5.57 -16.95 -0.37
CA SER A 75 -4.13 -17.19 -0.27
C SER A 75 -3.66 -17.83 1.04
N GLY A 76 -4.57 -18.06 2.00
CA GLY A 76 -4.21 -18.55 3.34
C GLY A 76 -3.45 -17.50 4.15
N ASN A 77 -3.89 -16.23 4.10
CA ASN A 77 -3.27 -15.07 4.74
C ASN A 77 -1.82 -14.81 4.26
N LYS A 78 -1.59 -14.97 2.97
CA LYS A 78 -0.33 -14.58 2.34
C LYS A 78 -0.54 -13.43 1.38
N ALA A 79 0.45 -12.54 1.30
CA ALA A 79 0.52 -11.48 0.30
C ALA A 79 1.95 -11.30 -0.18
N GLN A 80 2.10 -10.78 -1.39
CA GLN A 80 3.40 -10.49 -2.00
C GLN A 80 3.46 -9.06 -2.56
N ALA A 81 2.31 -8.48 -2.87
CA ALA A 81 2.22 -7.12 -3.37
C ALA A 81 1.11 -6.31 -2.68
N VAL A 82 1.34 -5.02 -2.56
CA VAL A 82 0.33 -4.00 -2.28
C VAL A 82 0.24 -3.11 -3.50
N ILE A 83 -0.96 -2.95 -4.07
CA ILE A 83 -1.27 -1.91 -5.06
C ILE A 83 -2.18 -0.88 -4.42
N VAL A 84 -1.86 0.40 -4.54
CA VAL A 84 -2.61 1.46 -3.90
C VAL A 84 -2.73 2.68 -4.80
N ASN A 85 -3.92 3.25 -4.90
CA ASN A 85 -4.11 4.53 -5.56
C ASN A 85 -4.65 5.61 -4.61
N SER A 86 -4.29 6.86 -4.89
CA SER A 86 -4.95 8.03 -4.34
C SER A 86 -5.94 8.66 -5.33
N LYS A 87 -6.59 9.76 -4.96
CA LYS A 87 -7.58 10.56 -5.70
C LYS A 87 -8.96 9.94 -5.83
N ASN A 88 -9.11 8.63 -5.92
CA ASN A 88 -10.39 7.93 -5.98
C ASN A 88 -10.44 6.82 -4.93
N ALA A 89 -11.45 6.81 -4.08
CA ALA A 89 -11.59 5.85 -2.98
C ALA A 89 -12.22 4.51 -3.41
N ASN A 90 -12.70 4.41 -4.63
CA ASN A 90 -13.45 3.26 -5.14
C ASN A 90 -14.52 2.78 -4.14
N THR A 91 -15.33 3.72 -3.69
CA THR A 91 -16.36 3.51 -2.66
C THR A 91 -17.71 4.04 -3.17
N CYS A 92 -18.79 3.32 -2.90
CA CYS A 92 -20.16 3.61 -3.35
C CYS A 92 -20.33 3.57 -4.87
N ASN A 93 -19.58 2.75 -5.57
CA ASN A 93 -19.68 2.53 -7.01
C ASN A 93 -20.27 1.15 -7.28
N ALA A 94 -21.17 1.04 -8.27
CA ALA A 94 -21.82 -0.23 -8.62
C ALA A 94 -20.81 -1.27 -9.18
N ASP A 95 -19.78 -0.81 -9.89
CA ASP A 95 -18.72 -1.58 -10.52
C ASP A 95 -17.43 -1.66 -9.68
N GLY A 96 -17.47 -1.17 -8.44
CA GLY A 96 -16.26 -0.99 -7.63
C GLY A 96 -15.49 -2.28 -7.36
N ILE A 97 -16.17 -3.40 -7.09
CA ILE A 97 -15.52 -4.70 -6.85
C ILE A 97 -14.86 -5.21 -8.13
N GLU A 98 -15.56 -5.19 -9.26
CA GLU A 98 -15.03 -5.61 -10.56
C GLU A 98 -13.75 -4.84 -10.91
N LYS A 99 -13.77 -3.52 -10.70
CA LYS A 99 -12.61 -2.66 -10.95
C LYS A 99 -11.46 -2.89 -9.97
N ALA A 100 -11.74 -3.12 -8.70
CA ALA A 100 -10.70 -3.48 -7.73
C ALA A 100 -10.03 -4.82 -8.08
N GLU A 101 -10.82 -5.82 -8.50
CA GLU A 101 -10.29 -7.10 -9.00
C GLU A 101 -9.44 -6.90 -10.25
N LYS A 102 -9.92 -6.08 -11.22
CA LYS A 102 -9.17 -5.79 -12.44
C LYS A 102 -7.83 -5.10 -12.14
N ILE A 103 -7.79 -4.12 -11.22
CA ILE A 103 -6.55 -3.46 -10.79
C ILE A 103 -5.59 -4.46 -10.13
N SER A 104 -6.12 -5.36 -9.29
CA SER A 104 -5.32 -6.42 -8.66
C SER A 104 -4.75 -7.40 -9.70
N GLN A 105 -5.55 -7.76 -10.72
CA GLN A 105 -5.10 -8.64 -11.79
C GLN A 105 -4.00 -7.98 -12.63
N LEU A 106 -4.14 -6.70 -12.98
CA LEU A 106 -3.10 -5.95 -13.69
C LEU A 106 -1.77 -5.94 -12.92
N ALA A 107 -1.84 -5.74 -11.60
CA ALA A 107 -0.66 -5.78 -10.74
C ALA A 107 -0.04 -7.19 -10.70
N ALA A 108 -0.87 -8.23 -10.55
CA ALA A 108 -0.43 -9.61 -10.54
C ALA A 108 0.26 -10.02 -11.86
N ASP A 109 -0.35 -9.65 -12.99
CA ASP A 109 0.19 -9.93 -14.33
C ASP A 109 1.54 -9.22 -14.56
N ALA A 110 1.66 -7.94 -14.12
CA ALA A 110 2.89 -7.18 -14.27
C ALA A 110 4.05 -7.74 -13.42
N LEU A 111 3.71 -8.35 -12.26
CA LEU A 111 4.66 -8.93 -11.32
C LEU A 111 4.91 -10.44 -11.55
N GLY A 112 4.07 -11.10 -12.34
CA GLY A 112 4.14 -12.55 -12.55
C GLY A 112 3.77 -13.38 -11.31
N ILE A 113 2.80 -12.92 -10.50
CA ILE A 113 2.35 -13.57 -9.27
C ILE A 113 0.86 -13.92 -9.32
N ASP A 114 0.39 -14.73 -8.37
CA ASP A 114 -1.03 -15.03 -8.20
C ASP A 114 -1.79 -13.77 -7.72
N VAL A 115 -2.95 -13.48 -8.33
CA VAL A 115 -3.79 -12.33 -7.97
C VAL A 115 -4.21 -12.33 -6.51
N ASN A 116 -4.38 -13.50 -5.90
CA ASN A 116 -4.73 -13.62 -4.48
C ASN A 116 -3.58 -13.22 -3.54
N LEU A 117 -2.37 -12.99 -4.06
CA LEU A 117 -1.24 -12.42 -3.31
C LEU A 117 -1.17 -10.89 -3.37
N VAL A 118 -2.15 -10.24 -4.02
CA VAL A 118 -2.22 -8.79 -4.14
C VAL A 118 -3.20 -8.20 -3.13
N ILE A 119 -2.70 -7.29 -2.30
CA ILE A 119 -3.50 -6.41 -1.45
C ILE A 119 -3.84 -5.16 -2.24
N ASN A 120 -5.13 -4.84 -2.36
CA ASN A 120 -5.61 -3.65 -3.04
C ASN A 120 -6.09 -2.60 -2.04
N ALA A 121 -5.73 -1.34 -2.26
CA ALA A 121 -6.18 -0.21 -1.46
C ALA A 121 -6.43 1.03 -2.33
N SER A 122 -7.43 1.80 -1.97
CA SER A 122 -7.77 3.06 -2.65
C SER A 122 -8.13 4.13 -1.63
N THR A 123 -7.81 5.37 -1.93
CA THR A 123 -8.16 6.53 -1.11
C THR A 123 -8.45 7.76 -1.97
N GLY A 124 -9.34 8.62 -1.52
CA GLY A 124 -9.69 9.86 -2.23
C GLY A 124 -11.19 10.12 -2.25
N VAL A 125 -11.72 10.56 -3.38
CA VAL A 125 -13.13 10.93 -3.54
C VAL A 125 -14.02 9.68 -3.57
N ILE A 126 -15.16 9.76 -2.89
CA ILE A 126 -16.19 8.72 -2.81
C ILE A 126 -17.25 8.97 -3.89
N GLY A 127 -17.83 7.90 -4.45
CA GLY A 127 -18.96 7.98 -5.39
C GLY A 127 -18.56 8.38 -6.82
N GLN A 128 -17.28 8.41 -7.14
CA GLN A 128 -16.79 8.58 -8.50
C GLN A 128 -16.35 7.23 -9.06
N ILE A 129 -16.78 6.92 -10.28
CA ILE A 129 -16.32 5.74 -11.00
C ILE A 129 -14.80 5.84 -11.19
N ILE A 130 -14.07 4.79 -10.80
CA ILE A 130 -12.64 4.74 -11.02
C ILE A 130 -12.34 4.34 -12.48
N PRO A 131 -11.58 5.13 -13.25
CA PRO A 131 -11.17 4.74 -14.60
C PRO A 131 -10.15 3.59 -14.53
N ILE A 132 -10.20 2.66 -15.47
CA ILE A 132 -9.25 1.54 -15.53
C ILE A 132 -8.08 1.82 -16.45
N GLU A 133 -8.30 2.61 -17.47
CA GLU A 133 -7.32 2.91 -18.51
C GLU A 133 -5.97 3.42 -17.92
N PRO A 134 -5.94 4.34 -16.94
CA PRO A 134 -4.69 4.78 -16.32
C PRO A 134 -3.88 3.64 -15.69
N PHE A 135 -4.56 2.64 -15.14
CA PHE A 135 -3.88 1.48 -14.54
C PHE A 135 -3.34 0.54 -15.62
N GLU A 136 -4.11 0.31 -16.69
CA GLU A 136 -3.67 -0.53 -17.83
C GLU A 136 -2.42 0.05 -18.51
N GLU A 137 -2.37 1.38 -18.66
CA GLU A 137 -1.27 2.07 -19.32
C GLU A 137 0.02 2.10 -18.48
N HIS A 138 -0.10 2.19 -17.13
CA HIS A 138 1.05 2.46 -16.26
C HIS A 138 1.45 1.32 -15.32
N MET A 139 0.70 0.22 -15.25
CA MET A 139 1.00 -0.85 -14.29
C MET A 139 2.35 -1.51 -14.55
N LYS A 140 2.69 -1.71 -15.82
CA LYS A 140 4.00 -2.27 -16.18
C LYS A 140 5.15 -1.33 -15.80
N GLU A 141 5.03 -0.04 -16.09
CA GLU A 141 6.02 0.97 -15.70
C GLU A 141 6.20 1.01 -14.17
N LEU A 142 5.09 0.92 -13.43
CA LEU A 142 5.11 0.89 -11.97
C LEU A 142 5.89 -0.32 -11.45
N ALA A 143 5.63 -1.51 -12.01
CA ALA A 143 6.29 -2.75 -11.61
C ALA A 143 7.78 -2.77 -12.02
N ASP A 144 8.11 -2.36 -13.25
CA ASP A 144 9.49 -2.30 -13.75
C ASP A 144 10.36 -1.31 -12.95
N GLY A 145 9.75 -0.29 -12.35
CA GLY A 145 10.43 0.73 -11.54
C GLY A 145 10.56 0.40 -10.05
N LEU A 146 10.20 -0.81 -9.61
CA LEU A 146 10.36 -1.25 -8.22
C LEU A 146 11.83 -1.22 -7.80
N SER A 147 12.11 -0.61 -6.64
CA SER A 147 13.46 -0.39 -6.14
C SER A 147 13.49 -0.46 -4.61
N ALA A 148 14.63 -0.85 -4.04
CA ALA A 148 14.88 -0.78 -2.60
C ALA A 148 14.87 0.66 -2.06
N ASP A 149 15.04 1.66 -2.92
CA ASP A 149 15.00 3.09 -2.60
C ASP A 149 13.67 3.75 -3.02
N GLY A 150 12.66 2.95 -3.36
CA GLY A 150 11.37 3.44 -3.87
C GLY A 150 10.35 3.87 -2.82
N ASN A 151 10.70 3.78 -1.54
CA ASN A 151 9.82 4.09 -0.40
C ASN A 151 9.19 5.49 -0.48
N ASP A 152 9.96 6.53 -0.83
CA ASP A 152 9.47 7.91 -0.92
C ASP A 152 8.41 8.05 -2.02
N LYS A 153 8.62 7.41 -3.16
CA LYS A 153 7.66 7.43 -4.27
C LYS A 153 6.34 6.77 -3.88
N ALA A 154 6.39 5.62 -3.20
CA ALA A 154 5.20 4.92 -2.73
C ALA A 154 4.47 5.69 -1.63
N ALA A 155 5.20 6.26 -0.65
CA ALA A 155 4.61 7.07 0.41
C ALA A 155 3.94 8.34 -0.13
N ASN A 156 4.51 8.98 -1.13
CA ASN A 156 3.91 10.12 -1.81
C ASN A 156 2.64 9.72 -2.60
N ALA A 157 2.62 8.54 -3.20
CA ALA A 157 1.49 8.08 -4.02
C ALA A 157 0.20 7.86 -3.21
N ILE A 158 0.30 7.57 -1.91
CA ILE A 158 -0.87 7.38 -1.05
C ILE A 158 -1.43 8.67 -0.45
N MET A 159 -0.73 9.81 -0.59
CA MET A 159 -1.13 11.08 0.00
C MET A 159 -2.36 11.67 -0.71
N THR A 160 -3.22 12.30 0.08
CA THR A 160 -4.38 13.07 -0.43
C THR A 160 -4.34 14.52 0.03
N THR A 161 -4.69 14.77 1.27
CA THR A 161 -4.66 16.08 1.94
C THR A 161 -3.44 16.24 2.86
N ASP A 162 -2.61 15.22 2.93
CA ASP A 162 -1.39 15.25 3.72
C ASP A 162 -0.42 16.32 3.17
N THR A 163 0.22 17.05 4.07
CA THR A 163 1.23 18.07 3.74
C THR A 163 2.65 17.51 3.72
N VAL A 164 2.84 16.39 4.40
CA VAL A 164 4.10 15.64 4.47
C VAL A 164 3.80 14.14 4.43
N ASP A 165 4.69 13.38 3.84
CA ASP A 165 4.67 11.92 3.91
C ASP A 165 4.95 11.45 5.33
N LYS A 166 4.50 10.25 5.64
CA LYS A 166 4.67 9.63 6.96
C LYS A 166 5.29 8.27 6.76
N GLN A 167 6.56 8.20 7.10
CA GLN A 167 7.35 6.98 7.02
C GLN A 167 8.12 6.77 8.32
N VAL A 168 8.32 5.53 8.68
CA VAL A 168 9.17 5.14 9.80
C VAL A 168 9.75 3.76 9.55
N ALA A 169 11.00 3.56 9.93
CA ALA A 169 11.57 2.23 10.03
C ALA A 169 12.42 2.12 11.29
N VAL A 170 12.41 0.93 11.88
CA VAL A 170 13.18 0.60 13.08
C VAL A 170 13.90 -0.74 12.91
N ARG A 171 15.07 -0.83 13.51
CA ARG A 171 15.89 -2.05 13.56
C ARG A 171 16.13 -2.43 15.01
N PHE A 172 16.05 -3.71 15.31
CA PHE A 172 16.24 -4.29 16.63
C PHE A 172 16.69 -5.74 16.51
N ASP A 173 17.17 -6.30 17.62
CA ASP A 173 17.64 -7.68 17.66
C ASP A 173 16.68 -8.55 18.48
N ILE A 174 16.38 -9.75 17.96
CA ILE A 174 15.67 -10.81 18.66
C ILE A 174 16.56 -12.06 18.64
N ASP A 175 16.96 -12.54 19.80
CA ASP A 175 17.79 -13.74 19.96
C ASP A 175 19.06 -13.73 19.09
N GLY A 176 19.68 -12.55 18.94
CA GLY A 176 20.88 -12.38 18.14
C GLY A 176 20.64 -12.24 16.63
N VAL A 177 19.41 -12.18 16.19
CA VAL A 177 19.02 -11.92 14.79
C VAL A 177 18.55 -10.48 14.65
N THR A 178 19.18 -9.74 13.76
CA THR A 178 18.76 -8.37 13.44
C THR A 178 17.49 -8.39 12.59
N CYS A 179 16.46 -7.73 13.08
CA CYS A 179 15.14 -7.61 12.47
C CYS A 179 14.83 -6.15 12.13
N THR A 180 14.03 -5.94 11.09
CA THR A 180 13.61 -4.62 10.67
C THR A 180 12.08 -4.56 10.50
N LEU A 181 11.48 -3.47 11.00
CA LEU A 181 10.11 -3.07 10.69
C LEU A 181 10.14 -1.77 9.92
N GLY A 182 9.47 -1.74 8.79
CA GLY A 182 9.29 -0.55 7.97
C GLY A 182 7.83 -0.19 7.81
N GLY A 183 7.52 1.08 7.58
CA GLY A 183 6.13 1.48 7.40
C GLY A 183 5.96 2.80 6.68
N MET A 184 4.81 2.92 6.01
CA MET A 184 4.29 4.17 5.47
C MET A 184 2.82 4.33 5.83
N ALA A 185 2.38 5.57 6.03
CA ALA A 185 1.01 5.87 6.40
C ALA A 185 0.51 7.16 5.76
N LYS A 186 -0.79 7.23 5.50
CA LYS A 186 -1.49 8.49 5.29
C LYS A 186 -2.51 8.74 6.39
N GLY A 187 -2.64 9.99 6.77
CA GLY A 187 -3.60 10.43 7.77
C GLY A 187 -5.02 10.54 7.23
N SER A 188 -5.94 10.87 8.14
CA SER A 188 -7.32 11.24 7.84
C SER A 188 -7.48 12.75 7.95
N GLY A 189 -7.85 13.42 6.86
CA GLY A 189 -8.12 14.86 6.83
C GLY A 189 -9.60 15.23 6.95
N MET A 190 -10.51 14.25 6.95
CA MET A 190 -11.95 14.53 6.83
C MET A 190 -12.68 14.42 8.16
N ILE A 191 -12.47 13.35 8.92
CA ILE A 191 -13.23 13.01 10.13
C ILE A 191 -12.31 12.36 11.17
N HIS A 192 -12.80 12.21 12.40
CA HIS A 192 -12.19 11.36 13.41
C HIS A 192 -12.42 9.89 13.06
N PRO A 193 -11.44 9.18 12.44
CA PRO A 193 -11.67 7.86 11.91
C PRO A 193 -11.57 6.80 12.99
N ASN A 194 -12.47 5.84 12.95
CA ASN A 194 -12.29 4.54 13.58
C ASN A 194 -11.83 3.54 12.51
N MET A 195 -10.55 3.53 12.19
CA MET A 195 -9.92 2.73 11.11
C MET A 195 -10.47 3.04 9.70
N ALA A 196 -11.13 4.17 9.52
CA ALA A 196 -11.62 4.63 8.22
C ALA A 196 -10.76 5.80 7.72
N THR A 197 -10.62 5.94 6.40
CA THR A 197 -9.89 7.00 5.69
C THR A 197 -8.37 7.07 5.94
N THR A 198 -7.83 6.27 6.84
CA THR A 198 -6.38 6.08 7.00
C THR A 198 -5.92 4.86 6.21
N LEU A 199 -4.72 4.94 5.64
CA LEU A 199 -4.01 3.79 5.10
C LEU A 199 -2.69 3.66 5.86
N ASN A 200 -2.33 2.44 6.22
CA ASN A 200 -1.07 2.14 6.88
C ASN A 200 -0.57 0.78 6.38
N PHE A 201 0.65 0.76 5.87
CA PHE A 201 1.31 -0.45 5.39
C PHE A 201 2.59 -0.64 6.19
N ILE A 202 2.75 -1.85 6.73
CA ILE A 202 3.90 -2.23 7.54
C ILE A 202 4.54 -3.45 6.88
N THR A 203 5.84 -3.42 6.73
CA THR A 203 6.68 -4.51 6.23
C THR A 203 7.60 -5.00 7.32
N SER A 204 7.93 -6.28 7.30
CA SER A 204 8.87 -6.88 8.23
C SER A 204 9.64 -8.04 7.57
N ASP A 205 10.89 -8.19 7.95
CA ASP A 205 11.75 -9.34 7.62
C ASP A 205 11.79 -10.40 8.74
N ILE A 206 10.86 -10.31 9.69
CA ILE A 206 10.73 -11.26 10.80
C ILE A 206 9.89 -12.45 10.35
N ALA A 207 10.38 -13.67 10.59
CA ALA A 207 9.58 -14.88 10.47
C ALA A 207 8.70 -15.01 11.73
N ILE A 208 7.38 -14.85 11.55
CA ILE A 208 6.37 -14.94 12.61
C ILE A 208 5.53 -16.19 12.40
#